data_464774da62bf5740b8cd0897c7421b5c
#
_entry.id   464774da62bf5740b8cd0897c7421b5c
#
_cell.length_a   1.000
_cell.length_b   1.000
_cell.length_c   1.000
_cell.angle_alpha   90.00
_cell.angle_beta   90.00
_cell.angle_gamma   90.00
#
_symmetry.space_group_name_H-M   'P 1'
#
loop_
_entity.id
_entity.type
_entity.pdbx_description
1 polymer ?
#
loop_
_entity_poly.entity_id
_entity_poly.type
_entity_poly.pdbx_seq_one_letter_code
_entity_poly.pdbx_strand_id
1 'polypeptide(L)'
;MLGQVGAFLQRRGYQIKVFNSIDFSKSMHYNPLSYIRNEADILKFVNALITNTKGEGKEGDPFWTKAETLLYCALIAYIIFEGPAEDRNMNTLVDMISGMEVKEDDENYKNAVDYMFDGLAKRKPDCFAVKQYRKFKLSSGKTAKSILISCGARLAPFDIPQLREIMSYDELELDRMGDRRTATFFCISDTDSTYNFLVALAFSQMFNLLCERADNVHGGRLPHHVRVLWDEAANTGQVPNLEKLVAVIRSREISLCLLYQQLAQCKAIYDKNAETILGNMDSVLFLGGRESSTIKEISENWLGKATISMQTEGRSRGQSESYSQNTQRLGRELMTPSELATMP
;
A
#
# COMPACT_ATOMS: atom_id res chain seq x y z
N MET A 1 -10.29 -11.60 -14.04
CA MET A 1 -11.41 -11.45 -13.07
C MET A 1 -12.53 -10.54 -13.60
N LEU A 2 -12.30 -9.27 -13.96
CA LEU A 2 -13.36 -8.35 -14.46
C LEU A 2 -14.20 -8.97 -15.61
N GLY A 3 -13.56 -9.48 -16.65
CA GLY A 3 -14.26 -10.08 -17.81
C GLY A 3 -15.11 -11.32 -17.47
N GLN A 4 -14.82 -12.01 -16.37
CA GLN A 4 -15.53 -13.20 -15.94
C GLN A 4 -16.75 -12.90 -15.07
N VAL A 5 -16.61 -11.93 -14.15
CA VAL A 5 -17.65 -11.69 -13.13
C VAL A 5 -18.31 -10.31 -13.24
N GLY A 6 -17.75 -9.36 -13.98
CA GLY A 6 -18.26 -7.99 -14.05
C GLY A 6 -19.71 -7.89 -14.48
N ALA A 7 -20.07 -8.56 -15.58
CA ALA A 7 -21.46 -8.58 -16.08
C ALA A 7 -22.44 -9.28 -15.11
N PHE A 8 -21.96 -10.28 -14.36
CA PHE A 8 -22.77 -10.94 -13.33
C PHE A 8 -23.04 -9.99 -12.15
N LEU A 9 -22.01 -9.29 -11.66
CA LEU A 9 -22.16 -8.34 -10.57
C LEU A 9 -23.07 -7.16 -10.96
N GLN A 10 -22.93 -6.64 -12.18
CA GLN A 10 -23.78 -5.57 -12.70
C GLN A 10 -25.26 -5.99 -12.68
N ARG A 11 -25.57 -7.23 -13.16
CA ARG A 11 -26.94 -7.78 -13.10
C ARG A 11 -27.45 -7.95 -11.68
N ARG A 12 -26.59 -8.09 -10.68
CA ARG A 12 -26.93 -8.15 -9.25
C ARG A 12 -27.03 -6.78 -8.59
N GLY A 13 -26.98 -5.68 -9.37
CA GLY A 13 -27.13 -4.31 -8.91
C GLY A 13 -25.87 -3.70 -8.32
N TYR A 14 -24.70 -4.27 -8.62
CA TYR A 14 -23.44 -3.63 -8.26
C TYR A 14 -23.08 -2.55 -9.28
N GLN A 15 -22.65 -1.39 -8.78
CA GLN A 15 -21.96 -0.40 -9.58
C GLN A 15 -20.54 -0.92 -9.86
N ILE A 16 -20.17 -1.02 -11.13
CA ILE A 16 -18.84 -1.47 -11.53
C ILE A 16 -17.94 -0.24 -11.71
N LYS A 17 -16.78 -0.28 -11.09
CA LYS A 17 -15.72 0.72 -11.22
C LYS A 17 -14.43 0.03 -11.63
N VAL A 18 -13.65 0.67 -12.49
CA VAL A 18 -12.43 0.09 -13.04
C VAL A 18 -11.32 1.12 -13.04
N PHE A 19 -10.24 0.82 -12.33
CA PHE A 19 -8.96 1.49 -12.50
C PHE A 19 -8.02 0.55 -13.25
N ASN A 20 -7.53 0.97 -14.40
CA ASN A 20 -6.74 0.13 -15.29
C ASN A 20 -5.39 0.80 -15.58
N SER A 21 -4.32 0.31 -14.95
CA SER A 21 -2.96 0.80 -15.18
C SER A 21 -2.25 0.15 -16.36
N ILE A 22 -2.88 -0.87 -17.00
CA ILE A 22 -2.36 -1.51 -18.21
C ILE A 22 -2.76 -0.72 -19.47
N ASP A 23 -4.02 -0.25 -19.48
CA ASP A 23 -4.58 0.51 -20.61
C ASP A 23 -5.43 1.66 -20.03
N PHE A 24 -4.83 2.82 -19.95
CA PHE A 24 -5.45 4.01 -19.38
C PHE A 24 -6.70 4.47 -20.13
N SER A 25 -6.82 4.15 -21.43
CA SER A 25 -8.02 4.46 -22.21
C SER A 25 -9.28 3.72 -21.73
N LYS A 26 -9.10 2.65 -20.95
CA LYS A 26 -10.16 1.82 -20.34
C LYS A 26 -10.26 1.99 -18.83
N SER A 27 -9.62 3.01 -18.30
CA SER A 27 -9.64 3.34 -16.87
C SER A 27 -10.67 4.42 -16.57
N MET A 28 -11.30 4.34 -15.41
CA MET A 28 -11.96 5.48 -14.79
C MET A 28 -10.92 6.42 -14.20
N HIS A 29 -11.30 7.67 -14.04
CA HIS A 29 -10.44 8.71 -13.47
C HIS A 29 -10.26 8.49 -11.95
N TYR A 30 -9.04 8.71 -11.50
CA TYR A 30 -8.68 8.67 -10.10
C TYR A 30 -7.84 9.88 -9.73
N ASN A 31 -8.40 10.80 -8.99
CA ASN A 31 -7.67 11.94 -8.46
C ASN A 31 -7.43 11.77 -6.95
N PRO A 32 -6.22 11.38 -6.53
CA PRO A 32 -5.93 11.16 -5.12
C PRO A 32 -6.10 12.43 -4.27
N LEU A 33 -5.95 13.63 -4.84
CA LEU A 33 -6.11 14.87 -4.10
C LEU A 33 -7.59 15.16 -3.75
N SER A 34 -8.56 14.55 -4.45
CA SER A 34 -9.99 14.64 -4.11
C SER A 34 -10.34 14.09 -2.73
N TYR A 35 -9.50 13.24 -2.16
CA TYR A 35 -9.71 12.61 -0.86
C TYR A 35 -8.99 13.30 0.29
N ILE A 36 -8.30 14.40 0.04
CA ILE A 36 -7.60 15.19 1.05
C ILE A 36 -8.53 16.24 1.61
N ARG A 37 -8.83 16.17 2.90
CA ARG A 37 -9.76 17.05 3.62
C ARG A 37 -9.10 17.95 4.64
N ASN A 38 -7.93 17.53 5.13
CA ASN A 38 -7.17 18.19 6.19
C ASN A 38 -5.67 17.94 6.05
N GLU A 39 -4.87 18.59 6.87
CA GLU A 39 -3.42 18.50 6.84
C GLU A 39 -2.89 17.10 7.19
N ALA A 40 -3.63 16.34 8.02
CA ALA A 40 -3.25 14.97 8.36
C ALA A 40 -3.39 14.04 7.14
N ASP A 41 -4.40 14.27 6.29
CA ASP A 41 -4.57 13.51 5.05
C ASP A 41 -3.44 13.81 4.06
N ILE A 42 -2.94 15.07 4.01
CA ILE A 42 -1.76 15.43 3.21
C ILE A 42 -0.54 14.61 3.65
N LEU A 43 -0.29 14.54 4.95
CA LEU A 43 0.84 13.78 5.50
C LEU A 43 0.73 12.28 5.18
N LYS A 44 -0.47 11.69 5.29
CA LYS A 44 -0.72 10.29 4.94
C LYS A 44 -0.46 10.03 3.45
N PHE A 45 -0.98 10.91 2.58
CA PHE A 45 -0.82 10.81 1.13
C PHE A 45 0.66 10.93 0.73
N VAL A 46 1.36 11.95 1.22
CA VAL A 46 2.79 12.17 0.92
C VAL A 46 3.63 10.99 1.39
N ASN A 47 3.35 10.45 2.58
CA ASN A 47 4.04 9.26 3.07
C ASN A 47 3.82 8.05 2.14
N ALA A 48 2.59 7.81 1.69
CA ALA A 48 2.28 6.72 0.76
C ALA A 48 2.96 6.93 -0.61
N LEU A 49 2.95 8.15 -1.14
CA LEU A 49 3.61 8.52 -2.39
C LEU A 49 5.12 8.24 -2.31
N ILE A 50 5.79 8.79 -1.30
CA ILE A 50 7.24 8.64 -1.14
C ILE A 50 7.62 7.17 -0.93
N THR A 51 6.86 6.44 -0.10
CA THR A 51 7.12 5.01 0.17
C THR A 51 7.10 4.18 -1.11
N ASN A 52 6.16 4.46 -2.02
CA ASN A 52 5.94 3.64 -3.22
C ASN A 52 6.66 4.16 -4.49
N THR A 53 7.32 5.30 -4.39
CA THR A 53 8.14 5.85 -5.49
C THR A 53 9.63 5.87 -5.12
N LYS A 54 10.04 5.13 -4.11
CA LYS A 54 11.46 4.88 -3.82
C LYS A 54 12.04 4.02 -4.95
N GLY A 55 13.18 4.44 -5.51
CA GLY A 55 13.94 3.59 -6.42
C GLY A 55 14.43 2.30 -5.75
N GLU A 56 14.80 1.31 -6.55
CA GLU A 56 15.47 0.11 -6.05
C GLU A 56 16.84 0.48 -5.48
N GLY A 57 17.04 0.32 -4.19
CA GLY A 57 18.31 0.62 -3.52
C GLY A 57 18.19 0.64 -2.00
N LYS A 58 19.36 0.74 -1.32
CA LYS A 58 19.40 0.96 0.12
C LYS A 58 18.76 2.30 0.46
N GLU A 59 18.04 2.38 1.58
CA GLU A 59 17.51 3.64 2.08
C GLU A 59 18.64 4.68 2.18
N GLY A 60 18.46 5.78 1.45
CA GLY A 60 19.35 6.93 1.51
C GLY A 60 19.23 7.66 2.85
N ASP A 61 20.01 8.73 3.02
CA ASP A 61 19.90 9.57 4.20
C ASP A 61 18.45 10.07 4.38
N PRO A 62 17.84 9.83 5.57
CA PRO A 62 16.49 10.29 5.91
C PRO A 62 16.25 11.78 5.72
N PHE A 63 17.30 12.57 5.64
CA PHE A 63 17.24 14.01 5.36
C PHE A 63 16.49 14.29 4.06
N TRP A 64 16.81 13.58 2.96
CA TRP A 64 16.20 13.79 1.64
C TRP A 64 14.70 13.54 1.67
N THR A 65 14.29 12.40 2.22
CA THR A 65 12.86 12.06 2.36
C THR A 65 12.09 13.10 3.18
N LYS A 66 12.69 13.60 4.27
CA LYS A 66 12.07 14.65 5.10
C LYS A 66 11.96 15.98 4.36
N ALA A 67 12.97 16.35 3.58
CA ALA A 67 12.97 17.59 2.81
C ALA A 67 11.95 17.54 1.65
N GLU A 68 11.88 16.42 0.93
CA GLU A 68 10.82 16.18 -0.07
C GLU A 68 9.42 16.26 0.56
N THR A 69 9.24 15.65 1.73
CA THR A 69 7.98 15.71 2.48
C THR A 69 7.55 17.15 2.76
N LEU A 70 8.47 18.02 3.18
CA LEU A 70 8.18 19.44 3.42
C LEU A 70 7.66 20.12 2.17
N LEU A 71 8.32 19.92 1.04
CA LEU A 71 7.92 20.53 -0.22
C LEU A 71 6.57 20.00 -0.71
N TYR A 72 6.37 18.68 -0.78
CA TYR A 72 5.10 18.09 -1.18
C TYR A 72 3.94 18.55 -0.28
N CYS A 73 4.15 18.56 1.04
CA CYS A 73 3.12 19.04 1.98
C CYS A 73 2.78 20.52 1.76
N ALA A 74 3.77 21.36 1.46
CA ALA A 74 3.54 22.77 1.20
C ALA A 74 2.71 22.96 -0.07
N LEU A 75 3.12 22.34 -1.19
CA LEU A 75 2.47 22.47 -2.49
C LEU A 75 1.05 21.90 -2.49
N ILE A 76 0.87 20.68 -1.96
CA ILE A 76 -0.45 20.04 -1.87
C ILE A 76 -1.39 20.86 -0.98
N ALA A 77 -0.91 21.37 0.16
CA ALA A 77 -1.72 22.23 1.01
C ALA A 77 -2.14 23.53 0.30
N TYR A 78 -1.25 24.12 -0.50
CA TYR A 78 -1.60 25.28 -1.31
C TYR A 78 -2.68 24.92 -2.33
N ILE A 79 -2.51 23.83 -3.09
CA ILE A 79 -3.46 23.36 -4.11
C ILE A 79 -4.85 23.12 -3.50
N ILE A 80 -4.91 22.41 -2.35
CA ILE A 80 -6.18 22.00 -1.75
C ILE A 80 -6.90 23.16 -1.05
N PHE A 81 -6.20 24.01 -0.31
CA PHE A 81 -6.82 25.00 0.56
C PHE A 81 -6.89 26.41 -0.03
N GLU A 82 -6.06 26.71 -1.02
CA GLU A 82 -5.98 28.05 -1.63
C GLU A 82 -6.27 28.03 -3.13
N GLY A 83 -6.06 26.90 -3.81
CA GLY A 83 -6.31 26.75 -5.25
C GLY A 83 -7.78 26.60 -5.60
N PRO A 84 -8.18 26.99 -6.83
CA PRO A 84 -9.51 26.76 -7.34
C PRO A 84 -9.82 25.27 -7.48
N ALA A 85 -11.10 24.91 -7.53
CA ALA A 85 -11.51 23.50 -7.48
C ALA A 85 -10.99 22.67 -8.67
N GLU A 86 -10.93 23.27 -9.85
CA GLU A 86 -10.44 22.67 -11.10
C GLU A 86 -8.95 22.30 -11.05
N ASP A 87 -8.16 23.02 -10.23
CA ASP A 87 -6.72 22.79 -10.09
C ASP A 87 -6.36 21.81 -8.98
N ARG A 88 -7.34 21.28 -8.24
CA ARG A 88 -7.10 20.34 -7.12
C ARG A 88 -6.83 18.92 -7.61
N ASN A 89 -5.76 18.75 -8.38
CA ASN A 89 -5.36 17.49 -8.98
C ASN A 89 -3.84 17.33 -9.05
N MET A 90 -3.40 16.13 -9.40
CA MET A 90 -1.96 15.80 -9.48
C MET A 90 -1.23 16.58 -10.58
N ASN A 91 -1.93 16.98 -11.65
CA ASN A 91 -1.30 17.73 -12.74
C ASN A 91 -0.78 19.09 -12.24
N THR A 92 -1.55 19.76 -11.42
CA THR A 92 -1.16 21.04 -10.81
C THR A 92 0.08 20.86 -9.91
N LEU A 93 0.18 19.76 -9.17
CA LEU A 93 1.35 19.48 -8.35
C LEU A 93 2.60 19.31 -9.23
N VAL A 94 2.50 18.55 -10.33
CA VAL A 94 3.58 18.36 -11.30
C VAL A 94 3.99 19.68 -11.94
N ASP A 95 3.03 20.47 -12.37
CA ASP A 95 3.25 21.77 -13.01
C ASP A 95 3.91 22.77 -12.04
N MET A 96 3.49 22.79 -10.76
CA MET A 96 4.15 23.62 -9.74
C MET A 96 5.61 23.22 -9.53
N ILE A 97 5.91 21.92 -9.41
CA ILE A 97 7.30 21.46 -9.25
C ILE A 97 8.13 21.78 -10.50
N SER A 98 7.59 21.58 -11.69
CA SER A 98 8.26 21.88 -12.95
C SER A 98 8.52 23.38 -13.14
N GLY A 99 7.64 24.23 -12.59
CA GLY A 99 7.80 25.69 -12.59
C GLY A 99 8.76 26.22 -11.50
N MET A 100 9.29 25.35 -10.63
CA MET A 100 10.25 25.76 -9.60
C MET A 100 11.66 25.73 -10.15
N GLU A 101 12.24 26.90 -10.36
CA GLU A 101 13.65 27.07 -10.69
C GLU A 101 14.44 27.55 -9.47
N VAL A 102 15.68 27.07 -9.33
CA VAL A 102 16.64 27.53 -8.32
C VAL A 102 17.92 27.96 -9.02
N LYS A 103 18.35 29.21 -8.80
CA LYS A 103 19.66 29.72 -9.26
C LYS A 103 20.66 29.57 -8.11
N GLU A 104 21.74 28.85 -8.40
CA GLU A 104 22.79 28.58 -7.38
C GLU A 104 23.56 29.84 -7.00
N ASP A 105 23.69 30.77 -7.95
CA ASP A 105 24.51 31.98 -7.82
C ASP A 105 23.70 33.21 -7.33
N ASP A 106 22.38 33.06 -7.13
CA ASP A 106 21.51 34.13 -6.68
C ASP A 106 20.56 33.65 -5.58
N GLU A 107 20.93 33.85 -4.34
CA GLU A 107 20.12 33.48 -3.16
C GLU A 107 18.79 34.28 -3.06
N ASN A 108 18.69 35.42 -3.73
CA ASN A 108 17.49 36.25 -3.73
C ASN A 108 16.54 35.93 -4.91
N TYR A 109 16.94 35.01 -5.79
CA TYR A 109 16.09 34.62 -6.90
C TYR A 109 14.78 34.01 -6.41
N LYS A 110 13.69 34.51 -6.98
CA LYS A 110 12.32 34.02 -6.71
C LYS A 110 11.68 33.51 -7.99
N ASN A 111 11.22 32.27 -7.97
CA ASN A 111 10.42 31.68 -9.02
C ASN A 111 8.92 31.99 -8.82
N ALA A 112 8.07 31.57 -9.78
CA ALA A 112 6.62 31.82 -9.71
C ALA A 112 5.98 31.27 -8.42
N VAL A 113 6.40 30.09 -7.98
CA VAL A 113 5.86 29.47 -6.75
C VAL A 113 6.28 30.25 -5.50
N ASP A 114 7.50 30.81 -5.46
CA ASP A 114 7.91 31.69 -4.36
C ASP A 114 6.97 32.90 -4.24
N TYR A 115 6.60 33.53 -5.35
CA TYR A 115 5.67 34.65 -5.32
C TYR A 115 4.26 34.24 -4.86
N MET A 116 3.80 33.05 -5.24
CA MET A 116 2.51 32.51 -4.76
C MET A 116 2.54 32.34 -3.22
N PHE A 117 3.60 31.76 -2.66
CA PHE A 117 3.75 31.58 -1.23
C PHE A 117 3.99 32.89 -0.48
N ASP A 118 4.68 33.87 -1.05
CA ASP A 118 4.81 35.22 -0.48
C ASP A 118 3.45 35.93 -0.39
N GLY A 119 2.63 35.80 -1.43
CA GLY A 119 1.26 36.30 -1.45
C GLY A 119 0.39 35.65 -0.37
N LEU A 120 0.51 34.32 -0.21
CA LEU A 120 -0.20 33.58 0.83
C LEU A 120 0.29 33.97 2.22
N ALA A 121 1.60 34.09 2.42
CA ALA A 121 2.20 34.45 3.72
C ALA A 121 1.76 35.84 4.22
N LYS A 122 1.46 36.78 3.31
CA LYS A 122 0.89 38.10 3.66
C LYS A 122 -0.53 37.98 4.19
N ARG A 123 -1.32 37.03 3.68
CA ARG A 123 -2.73 36.84 4.06
C ARG A 123 -2.90 35.88 5.23
N LYS A 124 -2.12 34.77 5.24
CA LYS A 124 -2.23 33.66 6.18
C LYS A 124 -0.83 33.19 6.62
N PRO A 125 -0.09 33.98 7.42
CA PRO A 125 1.33 33.73 7.74
C PRO A 125 1.58 32.42 8.50
N ASP A 126 0.57 31.93 9.23
CA ASP A 126 0.66 30.78 10.11
C ASP A 126 -0.02 29.52 9.56
N CYS A 127 -0.54 29.53 8.30
CA CYS A 127 -1.14 28.36 7.72
C CYS A 127 -0.11 27.24 7.46
N PHE A 128 -0.58 26.00 7.41
CA PHE A 128 0.26 24.82 7.24
C PHE A 128 1.15 24.92 5.99
N ALA A 129 0.59 25.30 4.85
CA ALA A 129 1.32 25.46 3.59
C ALA A 129 2.54 26.37 3.73
N VAL A 130 2.35 27.58 4.27
CA VAL A 130 3.43 28.57 4.49
C VAL A 130 4.47 28.04 5.46
N LYS A 131 4.07 27.39 6.56
CA LYS A 131 4.99 26.81 7.53
C LYS A 131 5.88 25.72 6.93
N GLN A 132 5.30 24.83 6.09
CA GLN A 132 6.09 23.79 5.43
C GLN A 132 7.02 24.38 4.36
N TYR A 133 6.53 25.33 3.57
CA TYR A 133 7.33 25.99 2.54
C TYR A 133 8.53 26.76 3.13
N ARG A 134 8.33 27.51 4.20
CA ARG A 134 9.43 28.21 4.92
C ARG A 134 10.51 27.25 5.39
N LYS A 135 10.13 26.07 5.92
CA LYS A 135 11.09 25.04 6.33
C LYS A 135 11.87 24.48 5.14
N PHE A 136 11.22 24.25 4.02
CA PHE A 136 11.90 23.84 2.79
C PHE A 136 12.90 24.89 2.30
N LYS A 137 12.53 26.18 2.35
CA LYS A 137 13.38 27.31 1.93
C LYS A 137 14.60 27.53 2.84
N LEU A 138 14.72 26.86 4.00
CA LEU A 138 15.94 26.88 4.81
C LEU A 138 17.08 26.09 4.14
N SER A 139 16.79 25.28 3.14
CA SER A 139 17.84 24.57 2.37
C SER A 139 18.59 25.54 1.47
N SER A 140 19.92 25.37 1.39
CA SER A 140 20.78 26.14 0.48
C SER A 140 20.47 25.86 -0.97
N GLY A 141 20.84 26.74 -1.89
CA GLY A 141 20.53 26.66 -3.32
C GLY A 141 20.85 25.31 -3.95
N LYS A 142 22.04 24.73 -3.72
CA LYS A 142 22.41 23.38 -4.21
C LYS A 142 21.54 22.28 -3.62
N THR A 143 21.27 22.33 -2.33
CA THR A 143 20.42 21.36 -1.64
C THR A 143 18.97 21.46 -2.13
N ALA A 144 18.44 22.67 -2.25
CA ALA A 144 17.10 22.91 -2.78
C ALA A 144 16.94 22.37 -4.21
N LYS A 145 17.93 22.60 -5.07
CA LYS A 145 17.94 22.04 -6.44
C LYS A 145 17.94 20.50 -6.44
N SER A 146 18.73 19.87 -5.58
CA SER A 146 18.74 18.41 -5.46
C SER A 146 17.41 17.85 -4.97
N ILE A 147 16.74 18.53 -4.01
CA ILE A 147 15.39 18.15 -3.53
C ILE A 147 14.38 18.27 -4.68
N LEU A 148 14.41 19.35 -5.46
CA LEU A 148 13.53 19.54 -6.62
C LEU A 148 13.71 18.45 -7.67
N ILE A 149 14.97 18.10 -8.00
CA ILE A 149 15.28 17.01 -8.94
C ILE A 149 14.71 15.68 -8.42
N SER A 150 14.88 15.40 -7.14
CA SER A 150 14.33 14.17 -6.52
C SER A 150 12.81 14.14 -6.54
N CYS A 151 12.16 15.25 -6.20
CA CYS A 151 10.70 15.37 -6.31
C CYS A 151 10.21 15.20 -7.76
N GLY A 152 10.85 15.85 -8.72
CA GLY A 152 10.52 15.70 -10.14
C GLY A 152 10.69 14.26 -10.63
N ALA A 153 11.78 13.59 -10.25
CA ALA A 153 12.02 12.20 -10.63
C ALA A 153 10.93 11.24 -10.11
N ARG A 154 10.42 11.46 -8.90
CA ARG A 154 9.29 10.67 -8.35
C ARG A 154 7.99 10.89 -9.12
N LEU A 155 7.79 12.07 -9.66
CA LEU A 155 6.59 12.44 -10.41
C LEU A 155 6.75 12.26 -11.92
N ALA A 156 7.91 11.82 -12.42
CA ALA A 156 8.16 11.61 -13.85
C ALA A 156 7.08 10.75 -14.56
N PRO A 157 6.47 9.71 -13.94
CA PRO A 157 5.37 8.98 -14.59
C PRO A 157 4.17 9.87 -14.96
N PHE A 158 3.94 10.97 -14.23
CA PHE A 158 2.84 11.91 -14.51
C PHE A 158 3.09 12.83 -15.71
N ASP A 159 4.26 12.77 -16.34
CA ASP A 159 4.52 13.46 -17.61
C ASP A 159 3.83 12.75 -18.80
N ILE A 160 3.34 11.52 -18.59
CA ILE A 160 2.63 10.76 -19.61
C ILE A 160 1.22 11.33 -19.77
N PRO A 161 0.82 11.79 -21.01
CA PRO A 161 -0.44 12.46 -21.21
C PRO A 161 -1.66 11.65 -20.78
N GLN A 162 -1.68 10.34 -21.03
CA GLN A 162 -2.78 9.47 -20.64
C GLN A 162 -2.92 9.36 -19.12
N LEU A 163 -1.79 9.34 -18.38
CA LEU A 163 -1.84 9.33 -16.92
C LEU A 163 -2.31 10.69 -16.38
N ARG A 164 -1.87 11.79 -16.97
CA ARG A 164 -2.37 13.13 -16.61
C ARG A 164 -3.89 13.24 -16.78
N GLU A 165 -4.43 12.67 -17.86
CA GLU A 165 -5.86 12.65 -18.12
C GLU A 165 -6.63 11.94 -17.01
N ILE A 166 -6.27 10.71 -16.69
CA ILE A 166 -7.00 9.92 -15.68
C ILE A 166 -6.83 10.44 -14.25
N MET A 167 -5.83 11.32 -13.99
CA MET A 167 -5.58 11.94 -12.68
C MET A 167 -6.20 13.34 -12.53
N SER A 168 -6.94 13.81 -13.54
CA SER A 168 -7.50 15.18 -13.56
C SER A 168 -8.71 15.35 -12.65
N TYR A 169 -9.57 14.34 -12.52
CA TYR A 169 -10.74 14.32 -11.62
C TYR A 169 -10.98 12.90 -11.07
N ASP A 170 -12.00 12.72 -10.24
CA ASP A 170 -12.26 11.42 -9.60
C ASP A 170 -13.60 10.81 -9.99
N GLU A 171 -13.59 9.53 -10.33
CA GLU A 171 -14.76 8.69 -10.59
C GLU A 171 -14.81 7.46 -9.69
N LEU A 172 -13.70 7.13 -9.00
CA LEU A 172 -13.64 5.91 -8.19
C LEU A 172 -14.49 6.00 -6.93
N GLU A 173 -14.65 7.19 -6.33
CA GLU A 173 -15.41 7.39 -5.08
C GLU A 173 -15.00 6.38 -3.99
N LEU A 174 -13.69 6.27 -3.72
CA LEU A 174 -13.11 5.29 -2.79
C LEU A 174 -13.74 5.36 -1.39
N ASP A 175 -14.18 6.56 -0.98
CA ASP A 175 -14.82 6.81 0.30
C ASP A 175 -16.24 6.23 0.41
N ARG A 176 -16.88 5.89 -0.71
CA ARG A 176 -18.28 5.45 -0.77
C ARG A 176 -18.48 3.96 -1.06
N MET A 177 -17.41 3.19 -1.15
CA MET A 177 -17.48 1.77 -1.49
C MET A 177 -18.28 0.94 -0.47
N GLY A 178 -18.38 1.40 0.78
CA GLY A 178 -19.18 0.75 1.81
C GLY A 178 -20.60 1.26 1.95
N ASP A 179 -21.01 2.33 1.25
CA ASP A 179 -22.34 2.92 1.34
C ASP A 179 -23.35 2.22 0.43
N ARG A 180 -22.89 1.65 -0.65
CA ARG A 180 -23.70 1.01 -1.71
C ARG A 180 -22.98 -0.20 -2.29
N ARG A 181 -23.72 -1.06 -3.00
CA ARG A 181 -23.14 -2.21 -3.68
C ARG A 181 -22.24 -1.74 -4.81
N THR A 182 -20.94 -1.73 -4.55
CA THR A 182 -19.91 -1.34 -5.51
C THR A 182 -18.92 -2.49 -5.69
N ALA A 183 -18.48 -2.73 -6.92
CA ALA A 183 -17.40 -3.64 -7.23
C ALA A 183 -16.33 -2.88 -8.00
N THR A 184 -15.21 -2.60 -7.37
CA THR A 184 -14.09 -1.89 -7.97
C THR A 184 -13.00 -2.87 -8.35
N PHE A 185 -12.53 -2.78 -9.58
CA PHE A 185 -11.47 -3.60 -10.14
C PHE A 185 -10.24 -2.74 -10.37
N PHE A 186 -9.12 -3.14 -9.78
CA PHE A 186 -7.81 -2.60 -10.07
C PHE A 186 -7.09 -3.57 -10.99
N CYS A 187 -6.96 -3.19 -12.27
CA CYS A 187 -6.24 -3.98 -13.27
C CYS A 187 -4.79 -3.52 -13.31
N ILE A 188 -3.89 -4.38 -12.89
CA ILE A 188 -2.45 -4.14 -12.85
C ILE A 188 -1.72 -5.07 -13.81
N SER A 189 -0.55 -4.66 -14.28
CA SER A 189 0.34 -5.53 -15.04
C SER A 189 1.06 -6.50 -14.09
N ASP A 190 1.21 -7.73 -14.53
CA ASP A 190 2.02 -8.78 -13.88
C ASP A 190 3.48 -8.76 -14.34
N THR A 191 3.78 -8.04 -15.43
CA THR A 191 5.13 -7.94 -16.03
C THR A 191 5.77 -6.56 -15.89
N ASP A 192 4.99 -5.52 -15.56
CA ASP A 192 5.47 -4.13 -15.44
C ASP A 192 4.92 -3.48 -14.16
N SER A 193 5.82 -3.07 -13.29
CA SER A 193 5.51 -2.45 -12.00
C SER A 193 5.48 -0.91 -12.01
N THR A 194 5.71 -0.29 -13.15
CA THR A 194 5.88 1.18 -13.29
C THR A 194 4.75 1.98 -12.64
N TYR A 195 3.51 1.50 -12.75
CA TYR A 195 2.32 2.20 -12.25
C TYR A 195 1.72 1.59 -10.98
N ASN A 196 2.36 0.58 -10.39
CA ASN A 196 1.82 -0.12 -9.21
C ASN A 196 1.70 0.80 -7.98
N PHE A 197 2.53 1.85 -7.90
CA PHE A 197 2.45 2.87 -6.86
C PHE A 197 1.08 3.57 -6.82
N LEU A 198 0.38 3.71 -7.95
CA LEU A 198 -0.95 4.31 -8.01
C LEU A 198 -1.98 3.46 -7.28
N VAL A 199 -1.88 2.14 -7.43
CA VAL A 199 -2.77 1.19 -6.73
C VAL A 199 -2.47 1.16 -5.24
N ALA A 200 -1.19 1.21 -4.85
CA ALA A 200 -0.80 1.34 -3.45
C ALA A 200 -1.34 2.63 -2.80
N LEU A 201 -1.29 3.76 -3.52
CA LEU A 201 -1.92 5.01 -3.10
C LEU A 201 -3.42 4.86 -2.92
N ALA A 202 -4.11 4.30 -3.93
CA ALA A 202 -5.56 4.09 -3.89
C ALA A 202 -5.97 3.19 -2.72
N PHE A 203 -5.25 2.09 -2.46
CA PHE A 203 -5.52 1.20 -1.33
C PHE A 203 -5.26 1.88 0.01
N SER A 204 -4.16 2.62 0.14
CA SER A 204 -3.86 3.39 1.34
C SER A 204 -4.97 4.40 1.65
N GLN A 205 -5.46 5.11 0.66
CA GLN A 205 -6.57 6.06 0.81
C GLN A 205 -7.88 5.32 1.11
N MET A 206 -8.22 4.30 0.34
CA MET A 206 -9.44 3.51 0.49
C MET A 206 -9.61 2.98 1.92
N PHE A 207 -8.61 2.31 2.48
CA PHE A 207 -8.71 1.78 3.84
C PHE A 207 -8.92 2.88 4.89
N ASN A 208 -8.18 3.98 4.80
CA ASN A 208 -8.33 5.09 5.73
C ASN A 208 -9.72 5.74 5.60
N LEU A 209 -10.17 6.01 4.36
CA LEU A 209 -11.46 6.63 4.08
C LEU A 209 -12.63 5.77 4.56
N LEU A 210 -12.59 4.46 4.31
CA LEU A 210 -13.63 3.52 4.74
C LEU A 210 -13.70 3.42 6.26
N CYS A 211 -12.54 3.39 6.96
CA CYS A 211 -12.51 3.41 8.41
C CYS A 211 -13.11 4.70 8.96
N GLU A 212 -12.70 5.86 8.43
CA GLU A 212 -13.23 7.15 8.86
C GLU A 212 -14.73 7.29 8.57
N ARG A 213 -15.18 6.75 7.43
CA ARG A 213 -16.60 6.77 7.08
C ARG A 213 -17.43 5.88 7.98
N ALA A 214 -16.93 4.69 8.31
CA ALA A 214 -17.56 3.83 9.31
C ALA A 214 -17.71 4.54 10.65
N ASP A 215 -16.65 5.16 11.16
CA ASP A 215 -16.62 5.79 12.46
C ASP A 215 -17.46 7.06 12.52
N ASN A 216 -17.32 7.96 11.53
CA ASN A 216 -17.88 9.31 11.58
C ASN A 216 -19.30 9.43 10.98
N VAL A 217 -19.68 8.51 10.08
CA VAL A 217 -20.96 8.59 9.37
C VAL A 217 -21.91 7.47 9.77
N HIS A 218 -21.37 6.27 9.98
CA HIS A 218 -22.19 5.06 10.17
C HIS A 218 -22.13 4.46 11.59
N GLY A 219 -21.65 5.20 12.58
CA GLY A 219 -21.65 4.75 13.98
C GLY A 219 -20.74 3.56 14.26
N GLY A 220 -19.64 3.42 13.52
CA GLY A 220 -18.60 2.42 13.71
C GLY A 220 -18.62 1.24 12.74
N ARG A 221 -19.64 1.10 11.87
CA ARG A 221 -19.75 -0.01 10.91
C ARG A 221 -20.31 0.46 9.58
N LEU A 222 -19.69 0.02 8.49
CA LEU A 222 -20.21 0.28 7.15
C LEU A 222 -21.54 -0.46 6.90
N PRO A 223 -22.50 0.14 6.17
CA PRO A 223 -23.79 -0.49 5.87
C PRO A 223 -23.66 -1.70 4.93
N HIS A 224 -22.63 -1.71 4.08
CA HIS A 224 -22.28 -2.87 3.25
C HIS A 224 -20.91 -3.37 3.61
N HIS A 225 -20.76 -4.68 3.75
CA HIS A 225 -19.47 -5.31 3.96
C HIS A 225 -18.54 -5.08 2.74
N VAL A 226 -17.37 -4.52 2.99
CA VAL A 226 -16.35 -4.32 1.96
C VAL A 226 -15.34 -5.45 2.03
N ARG A 227 -15.31 -6.28 1.00
CA ARG A 227 -14.32 -7.36 0.87
C ARG A 227 -13.26 -6.99 -0.15
N VAL A 228 -12.02 -6.89 0.31
CA VAL A 228 -10.86 -6.67 -0.56
C VAL A 228 -10.24 -8.02 -0.90
N LEU A 229 -10.29 -8.38 -2.18
CA LEU A 229 -9.58 -9.54 -2.73
C LEU A 229 -8.32 -9.02 -3.40
N TRP A 230 -7.20 -9.18 -2.73
CA TRP A 230 -5.93 -8.66 -3.19
C TRP A 230 -5.12 -9.79 -3.82
N ASP A 231 -5.44 -10.04 -5.08
CA ASP A 231 -4.73 -10.98 -5.92
C ASP A 231 -3.35 -10.39 -6.27
N GLU A 232 -2.30 -11.19 -6.23
CA GLU A 232 -0.92 -10.74 -6.42
C GLU A 232 -0.54 -9.55 -5.49
N ALA A 233 -0.76 -9.70 -4.18
CA ALA A 233 -0.51 -8.64 -3.22
C ALA A 233 0.95 -8.12 -3.23
N ALA A 234 1.88 -8.94 -3.70
CA ALA A 234 3.27 -8.55 -3.87
C ALA A 234 3.51 -7.51 -4.97
N ASN A 235 2.64 -7.44 -5.98
CA ASN A 235 2.84 -6.61 -7.16
C ASN A 235 2.25 -5.19 -7.04
N THR A 236 1.50 -4.89 -5.98
CA THR A 236 0.80 -3.61 -5.86
C THR A 236 1.55 -2.54 -5.06
N GLY A 237 2.74 -2.84 -4.55
CA GLY A 237 3.50 -1.95 -3.69
C GLY A 237 3.09 -2.03 -2.21
N GLN A 238 3.58 -1.11 -1.40
CA GLN A 238 3.39 -1.11 0.05
C GLN A 238 2.25 -0.19 0.47
N VAL A 239 1.27 -0.71 1.19
CA VAL A 239 0.28 0.10 1.92
C VAL A 239 0.86 0.45 3.30
N PRO A 240 1.19 1.73 3.58
CA PRO A 240 1.75 2.12 4.86
C PRO A 240 0.83 1.79 6.04
N ASN A 241 1.40 1.29 7.12
CA ASN A 241 0.68 0.88 8.35
C ASN A 241 -0.37 -0.23 8.13
N LEU A 242 -0.21 -1.09 7.12
CA LEU A 242 -1.13 -2.20 6.87
C LEU A 242 -1.26 -3.11 8.11
N GLU A 243 -0.18 -3.32 8.86
CA GLU A 243 -0.16 -4.10 10.11
C GLU A 243 -1.12 -3.56 11.18
N LYS A 244 -1.36 -2.25 11.19
CA LYS A 244 -2.33 -1.61 12.09
C LYS A 244 -3.74 -1.68 11.53
N LEU A 245 -3.88 -1.51 10.22
CA LEU A 245 -5.17 -1.56 9.53
C LEU A 245 -5.81 -2.94 9.69
N VAL A 246 -5.09 -4.03 9.44
CA VAL A 246 -5.65 -5.39 9.54
C VAL A 246 -6.18 -5.73 10.93
N ALA A 247 -5.61 -5.13 11.98
CA ALA A 247 -6.07 -5.32 13.34
C ALA A 247 -7.44 -4.65 13.65
N VAL A 248 -7.82 -3.62 12.89
CA VAL A 248 -8.98 -2.76 13.23
C VAL A 248 -10.10 -2.77 12.19
N ILE A 249 -9.85 -3.15 10.94
CA ILE A 249 -10.83 -3.06 9.85
C ILE A 249 -12.02 -4.00 10.03
N ARG A 250 -11.84 -5.15 10.71
CA ARG A 250 -12.89 -6.14 10.93
C ARG A 250 -14.13 -5.56 11.63
N SER A 251 -13.92 -4.76 12.68
CA SER A 251 -15.04 -4.12 13.41
C SER A 251 -15.86 -3.17 12.56
N ARG A 252 -15.29 -2.67 11.47
CA ARG A 252 -15.89 -1.70 10.53
C ARG A 252 -16.52 -2.33 9.30
N GLU A 253 -16.74 -3.64 9.29
CA GLU A 253 -17.26 -4.39 8.15
C GLU A 253 -16.33 -4.39 6.94
N ILE A 254 -15.01 -4.45 7.17
CA ILE A 254 -14.02 -4.56 6.11
C ILE A 254 -13.24 -5.86 6.32
N SER A 255 -13.12 -6.68 5.29
CA SER A 255 -12.28 -7.87 5.29
C SER A 255 -11.26 -7.84 4.16
N LEU A 256 -10.12 -8.45 4.44
CA LEU A 256 -8.98 -8.49 3.52
C LEU A 256 -8.58 -9.94 3.25
N CYS A 257 -8.41 -10.27 1.99
CA CYS A 257 -7.83 -11.53 1.53
C CYS A 257 -6.56 -11.20 0.73
N LEU A 258 -5.41 -11.57 1.27
CA LEU A 258 -4.10 -11.40 0.63
C LEU A 258 -3.70 -12.70 -0.04
N LEU A 259 -3.35 -12.64 -1.33
CA LEU A 259 -2.80 -13.77 -2.05
C LEU A 259 -1.32 -13.50 -2.34
N TYR A 260 -0.50 -14.45 -1.96
CA TYR A 260 0.94 -14.45 -2.21
C TYR A 260 1.35 -15.79 -2.84
N GLN A 261 2.30 -15.78 -3.71
CA GLN A 261 2.91 -17.00 -4.25
C GLN A 261 3.79 -17.67 -3.19
N GLN A 262 4.39 -16.87 -2.30
CA GLN A 262 5.23 -17.33 -1.19
C GLN A 262 5.28 -16.27 -0.08
N LEU A 263 5.45 -16.70 1.16
CA LEU A 263 5.49 -15.80 2.33
C LEU A 263 6.68 -14.83 2.29
N ALA A 264 7.76 -15.21 1.63
CA ALA A 264 8.92 -14.33 1.44
C ALA A 264 8.58 -13.03 0.74
N GLN A 265 7.57 -13.00 -0.16
CA GLN A 265 7.11 -11.77 -0.82
C GLN A 265 6.51 -10.78 0.18
N CYS A 266 5.69 -11.26 1.12
CA CYS A 266 5.14 -10.42 2.18
C CYS A 266 6.27 -9.85 3.07
N LYS A 267 7.24 -10.69 3.45
CA LYS A 267 8.39 -10.28 4.26
C LYS A 267 9.28 -9.26 3.53
N ALA A 268 9.44 -9.39 2.22
CA ALA A 268 10.21 -8.42 1.41
C ALA A 268 9.57 -7.02 1.38
N ILE A 269 8.23 -6.92 1.38
CA ILE A 269 7.51 -5.64 1.32
C ILE A 269 7.36 -5.00 2.71
N TYR A 270 7.04 -5.82 3.73
CA TYR A 270 6.64 -5.33 5.05
C TYR A 270 7.69 -5.59 6.15
N ASP A 271 8.80 -6.24 5.83
CA ASP A 271 9.88 -6.57 6.77
C ASP A 271 9.32 -7.16 8.09
N LYS A 272 9.68 -6.59 9.22
CA LYS A 272 9.22 -7.03 10.55
C LYS A 272 7.69 -6.97 10.74
N ASN A 273 7.03 -6.07 10.02
CA ASN A 273 5.57 -5.92 10.09
C ASN A 273 4.81 -7.07 9.41
N ALA A 274 5.48 -7.86 8.55
CA ALA A 274 4.86 -9.02 7.90
C ALA A 274 4.31 -10.04 8.90
N GLU A 275 5.03 -10.30 9.99
CA GLU A 275 4.58 -11.23 11.05
C GLU A 275 3.29 -10.72 11.73
N THR A 276 3.20 -9.41 11.96
CA THR A 276 1.99 -8.81 12.53
C THR A 276 0.82 -8.88 11.56
N ILE A 277 1.04 -8.66 10.26
CA ILE A 277 0.01 -8.80 9.23
C ILE A 277 -0.51 -10.23 9.19
N LEU A 278 0.39 -11.22 9.06
CA LEU A 278 0.03 -12.64 8.99
C LEU A 278 -0.66 -13.13 10.28
N GLY A 279 -0.18 -12.68 11.44
CA GLY A 279 -0.74 -13.04 12.75
C GLY A 279 -2.16 -12.48 13.00
N ASN A 280 -2.59 -11.45 12.25
CA ASN A 280 -3.96 -10.91 12.29
C ASN A 280 -4.90 -11.56 11.27
N MET A 281 -4.45 -12.52 10.46
CA MET A 281 -5.30 -13.27 9.54
C MET A 281 -5.97 -14.43 10.27
N ASP A 282 -7.30 -14.47 10.28
CA ASP A 282 -8.07 -15.54 10.94
C ASP A 282 -7.89 -16.91 10.27
N SER A 283 -7.61 -16.92 8.97
CA SER A 283 -7.52 -18.13 8.16
C SER A 283 -6.38 -18.04 7.18
N VAL A 284 -5.63 -19.12 7.06
CA VAL A 284 -4.59 -19.29 6.05
C VAL A 284 -4.93 -20.50 5.20
N LEU A 285 -4.97 -20.31 3.87
CA LEU A 285 -5.17 -21.37 2.90
C LEU A 285 -3.86 -21.59 2.15
N PHE A 286 -3.27 -22.76 2.31
CA PHE A 286 -2.11 -23.21 1.54
C PHE A 286 -2.57 -24.12 0.40
N LEU A 287 -2.29 -23.72 -0.83
CA LEU A 287 -2.70 -24.42 -2.05
C LEU A 287 -1.57 -25.28 -2.65
N GLY A 288 -0.55 -25.58 -1.86
CA GLY A 288 0.63 -26.29 -2.32
C GLY A 288 1.74 -25.32 -2.76
N GLY A 289 2.91 -25.87 -2.99
CA GLY A 289 4.10 -25.11 -3.40
C GLY A 289 5.39 -25.82 -2.93
N ARG A 290 6.53 -25.36 -3.46
CA ARG A 290 7.84 -25.96 -3.16
C ARG A 290 8.83 -24.98 -2.52
N GLU A 291 8.37 -23.78 -2.19
CA GLU A 291 9.23 -22.78 -1.56
C GLU A 291 9.49 -23.18 -0.10
N SER A 292 10.77 -23.41 0.21
CA SER A 292 11.21 -24.08 1.44
C SER A 292 10.90 -23.30 2.71
N SER A 293 10.97 -21.96 2.67
CA SER A 293 10.73 -21.13 3.86
C SER A 293 9.25 -21.11 4.23
N THR A 294 8.35 -21.04 3.24
CA THR A 294 6.90 -21.13 3.43
C THR A 294 6.49 -22.48 3.99
N ILE A 295 7.00 -23.59 3.39
CA ILE A 295 6.71 -24.96 3.83
C ILE A 295 7.16 -25.16 5.27
N LYS A 296 8.36 -24.69 5.60
CA LYS A 296 8.92 -24.81 6.95
C LYS A 296 8.11 -24.02 7.97
N GLU A 297 7.73 -22.79 7.63
CA GLU A 297 6.88 -21.93 8.48
C GLU A 297 5.54 -22.62 8.79
N ILE A 298 4.89 -23.20 7.78
CA ILE A 298 3.62 -23.90 7.95
C ILE A 298 3.79 -25.15 8.80
N SER A 299 4.80 -25.98 8.50
CA SER A 299 5.02 -27.24 9.19
C SER A 299 5.39 -27.05 10.67
N GLU A 300 6.38 -26.19 10.93
CA GLU A 300 6.99 -26.07 12.25
C GLU A 300 6.26 -25.10 13.17
N ASN A 301 5.83 -23.94 12.64
CA ASN A 301 5.30 -22.86 13.45
C ASN A 301 3.76 -22.82 13.49
N TRP A 302 3.08 -23.13 12.36
CA TRP A 302 1.62 -23.02 12.31
C TRP A 302 0.92 -24.33 12.65
N LEU A 303 1.38 -25.47 12.12
CA LEU A 303 0.82 -26.79 12.44
C LEU A 303 1.41 -27.36 13.72
N GLY A 304 2.71 -27.19 13.92
CA GLY A 304 3.43 -27.70 15.10
C GLY A 304 3.57 -29.22 15.12
N LYS A 305 3.77 -29.77 16.33
CA LYS A 305 4.09 -31.18 16.55
C LYS A 305 3.01 -31.92 17.32
N ALA A 306 2.78 -33.17 16.93
CA ALA A 306 2.00 -34.15 17.70
C ALA A 306 2.91 -35.16 18.35
N THR A 307 2.46 -35.79 19.43
CA THR A 307 3.17 -36.88 20.07
C THR A 307 2.78 -38.20 19.40
N ILE A 308 3.76 -38.91 18.89
CA ILE A 308 3.58 -40.28 18.41
C ILE A 308 4.24 -41.29 19.40
N SER A 309 3.61 -42.42 19.57
CA SER A 309 4.18 -43.55 20.32
C SER A 309 4.81 -44.52 19.34
N MET A 310 6.10 -44.75 19.49
CA MET A 310 6.84 -45.74 18.72
C MET A 310 7.16 -46.92 19.62
N GLN A 311 6.74 -48.12 19.24
CA GLN A 311 7.08 -49.36 19.92
C GLN A 311 8.19 -50.05 19.13
N THR A 312 9.28 -50.34 19.82
CA THR A 312 10.38 -51.12 19.27
C THR A 312 10.42 -52.46 19.94
N GLU A 313 10.32 -53.54 19.20
CA GLU A 313 10.41 -54.92 19.66
C GLU A 313 11.80 -55.46 19.36
N GLY A 314 12.51 -55.90 20.38
CA GLY A 314 13.78 -56.61 20.25
C GLY A 314 13.63 -58.09 20.63
N ARG A 315 13.95 -59.00 19.69
CA ARG A 315 14.04 -60.44 19.96
C ARG A 315 15.50 -60.88 19.85
N SER A 316 16.04 -61.40 20.95
CA SER A 316 17.34 -62.07 20.92
C SER A 316 17.14 -63.58 20.84
N ARG A 317 17.72 -64.22 19.82
CA ARG A 317 17.78 -65.69 19.69
C ARG A 317 19.17 -66.20 20.17
N GLY A 318 19.24 -66.63 21.43
CA GLY A 318 20.38 -67.25 22.02
C GLY A 318 19.93 -68.36 22.92
N GLN A 319 20.87 -68.98 23.79
CA GLN A 319 20.50 -70.01 24.70
C GLN A 319 19.42 -69.63 25.76
N SER A 320 19.10 -68.35 25.87
CA SER A 320 17.91 -67.84 26.53
C SER A 320 17.21 -66.84 25.59
N GLU A 321 15.98 -67.12 25.19
CA GLU A 321 15.18 -66.18 24.43
C GLU A 321 14.78 -65.02 25.34
N SER A 322 15.14 -63.79 24.97
CA SER A 322 14.65 -62.59 25.63
C SER A 322 13.81 -61.71 24.64
N TYR A 323 12.70 -61.24 25.13
CA TYR A 323 11.81 -60.32 24.45
C TYR A 323 11.82 -58.97 25.19
N SER A 324 12.15 -57.91 24.50
CA SER A 324 12.09 -56.56 25.05
C SER A 324 11.17 -55.70 24.21
N GLN A 325 10.22 -55.03 24.83
CA GLN A 325 9.35 -54.06 24.20
C GLN A 325 9.64 -52.71 24.82
N ASN A 326 10.10 -51.78 23.98
CA ASN A 326 10.39 -50.42 24.42
C ASN A 326 9.40 -49.45 23.72
N THR A 327 8.73 -48.66 24.54
CA THR A 327 7.78 -47.63 24.04
C THR A 327 8.42 -46.25 24.21
N GLN A 328 8.67 -45.58 23.11
CA GLN A 328 9.17 -44.20 23.09
C GLN A 328 8.08 -43.26 22.63
N ARG A 329 7.96 -42.10 23.29
CA ARG A 329 7.14 -41.00 22.84
C ARG A 329 8.01 -39.98 22.14
N LEU A 330 7.73 -39.74 20.86
CA LEU A 330 8.48 -38.82 20.01
C LEU A 330 7.55 -37.71 19.50
N GLY A 331 8.08 -36.48 19.40
CA GLY A 331 7.40 -35.40 18.71
C GLY A 331 7.60 -35.55 17.19
N ARG A 332 6.50 -35.54 16.43
CA ARG A 332 6.52 -35.49 14.97
C ARG A 332 5.70 -34.30 14.53
N GLU A 333 6.14 -33.56 13.52
CA GLU A 333 5.33 -32.52 12.86
C GLU A 333 4.02 -33.14 12.40
N LEU A 334 2.89 -32.40 12.60
CA LEU A 334 1.55 -32.83 12.14
C LEU A 334 1.55 -33.09 10.63
N MET A 335 2.24 -32.23 9.86
CA MET A 335 2.63 -32.47 8.48
C MET A 335 4.09 -32.10 8.32
N THR A 336 4.89 -33.02 7.83
CA THR A 336 6.30 -32.75 7.57
C THR A 336 6.49 -31.82 6.37
N PRO A 337 7.63 -31.11 6.25
CA PRO A 337 7.94 -30.32 5.06
C PRO A 337 7.82 -31.10 3.75
N SER A 338 8.21 -32.39 3.75
CA SER A 338 8.12 -33.25 2.58
C SER A 338 6.67 -33.57 2.19
N GLU A 339 5.79 -33.79 3.16
CA GLU A 339 4.36 -34.02 2.92
C GLU A 339 3.72 -32.78 2.34
N LEU A 340 4.02 -31.57 2.88
CA LEU A 340 3.53 -30.29 2.36
C LEU A 340 4.05 -30.02 0.94
N ALA A 341 5.32 -30.31 0.65
CA ALA A 341 5.93 -30.10 -0.67
C ALA A 341 5.33 -31.00 -1.78
N THR A 342 4.71 -32.11 -1.39
CA THR A 342 4.12 -33.12 -2.30
C THR A 342 2.61 -33.07 -2.32
N MET A 343 1.98 -32.09 -1.68
CA MET A 343 0.54 -31.85 -1.80
C MET A 343 0.16 -31.66 -3.27
N PRO A 344 -0.95 -32.27 -3.72
CA PRO A 344 -1.38 -32.20 -5.13
C PRO A 344 -1.81 -30.80 -5.55
#